data_75649709b0c68680efc0507c3a032871
#
_entry.id   75649709b0c68680efc0507c3a032871
#
_cell.length_a   1.000
_cell.length_b   1.000
_cell.length_c   1.000
_cell.angle_alpha   90.00
_cell.angle_beta   90.00
_cell.angle_gamma   90.00
#
_symmetry.space_group_name_H-M   'P 1'
#
loop_
_entity.id
_entity.type
_entity.pdbx_description
1 polymer ?
#
loop_
_entity_poly.entity_id
_entity_poly.type
_entity_poly.pdbx_seq_one_letter_code
_entity_poly.pdbx_strand_id
1 'polypeptide(L)'
;MTRIIAGTKTEFSIDPAILALLPEQGSVELQRDAAGKVHHFHTHPVDEILVIIKGALKFEWDGGERICRPGDTILLPAGTRHQSEALAEAIYAIAMLPPAANPASN
;
A
#
# COMPACT_ATOMS: atom_id res chain seq x y z
N MET A 1 6.66 1.82 -32.07
CA MET A 1 7.30 0.48 -32.15
C MET A 1 7.85 0.06 -30.78
N THR A 2 7.62 -1.18 -30.41
CA THR A 2 8.15 -1.72 -29.16
C THR A 2 9.68 -1.78 -29.24
N ARG A 3 10.33 -1.37 -28.15
CA ARG A 3 11.79 -1.47 -27.99
C ARG A 3 12.08 -2.15 -26.66
N ILE A 4 13.12 -2.95 -26.64
CA ILE A 4 13.61 -3.60 -25.43
C ILE A 4 15.05 -3.13 -25.21
N ILE A 5 15.30 -2.54 -24.06
CA ILE A 5 16.65 -2.09 -23.69
C ILE A 5 17.24 -3.16 -22.78
N ALA A 6 18.37 -3.75 -23.20
CA ALA A 6 19.02 -4.81 -22.44
C ALA A 6 19.56 -4.27 -21.11
N GLY A 7 19.29 -5.02 -20.05
CA GLY A 7 19.87 -4.74 -18.74
C GLY A 7 21.22 -5.43 -18.56
N THR A 8 21.94 -5.01 -17.54
CA THR A 8 23.25 -5.54 -17.20
C THR A 8 23.29 -6.33 -15.91
N LYS A 9 22.19 -6.29 -15.15
CA LYS A 9 22.06 -7.03 -13.89
C LYS A 9 21.30 -8.32 -14.14
N THR A 10 21.65 -9.35 -13.37
CA THR A 10 20.94 -10.62 -13.39
C THR A 10 19.71 -10.58 -12.48
N GLU A 11 19.72 -9.71 -11.46
CA GLU A 11 18.67 -9.64 -10.47
C GLU A 11 18.68 -8.29 -9.75
N PHE A 12 17.50 -7.82 -9.35
CA PHE A 12 17.35 -6.70 -8.44
C PHE A 12 16.83 -7.20 -7.09
N SER A 13 17.29 -6.58 -6.02
CA SER A 13 16.78 -6.89 -4.69
C SER A 13 15.35 -6.36 -4.54
N ILE A 14 14.50 -7.15 -3.89
CA ILE A 14 13.15 -6.75 -3.52
C ILE A 14 13.12 -6.65 -2.00
N ASP A 15 12.60 -5.52 -1.49
CA ASP A 15 12.46 -5.33 -0.05
C ASP A 15 11.63 -6.47 0.54
N PRO A 16 12.11 -7.09 1.66
CA PRO A 16 11.38 -8.21 2.28
C PRO A 16 9.94 -7.90 2.65
N ALA A 17 9.64 -6.66 3.05
CA ALA A 17 8.28 -6.26 3.39
C ALA A 17 7.36 -6.26 2.16
N ILE A 18 7.89 -5.86 1.00
CA ILE A 18 7.15 -5.90 -0.26
C ILE A 18 6.98 -7.34 -0.71
N LEU A 19 8.05 -8.13 -0.65
CA LEU A 19 8.02 -9.52 -1.07
C LEU A 19 7.00 -10.32 -0.25
N ALA A 20 6.90 -10.05 1.06
CA ALA A 20 5.93 -10.71 1.93
C ALA A 20 4.47 -10.40 1.56
N LEU A 21 4.21 -9.28 0.89
CA LEU A 21 2.87 -8.91 0.45
C LEU A 21 2.50 -9.49 -0.92
N LEU A 22 3.50 -9.90 -1.72
CA LEU A 22 3.26 -10.41 -3.06
C LEU A 22 2.55 -11.76 -3.03
N PRO A 23 1.39 -11.89 -3.68
CA PRO A 23 0.74 -13.19 -3.83
C PRO A 23 1.46 -14.01 -4.90
N GLU A 24 1.16 -15.32 -5.00
CA GLU A 24 1.67 -16.15 -6.08
C GLU A 24 1.26 -15.62 -7.46
N GLN A 25 0.03 -15.13 -7.55
CA GLN A 25 -0.49 -14.47 -8.74
C GLN A 25 -1.18 -13.19 -8.29
N GLY A 26 -0.84 -12.09 -8.93
CA GLY A 26 -1.39 -10.80 -8.60
C GLY A 26 -0.30 -9.75 -8.46
N SER A 27 -0.57 -8.71 -7.69
CA SER A 27 0.32 -7.56 -7.63
C SER A 27 0.28 -6.86 -6.28
N VAL A 28 1.34 -6.10 -6.04
CA VAL A 28 1.39 -5.10 -4.97
C VAL A 28 1.64 -3.76 -5.65
N GLU A 29 0.87 -2.75 -5.26
CA GLU A 29 1.06 -1.39 -5.73
C GLU A 29 2.10 -0.68 -4.86
N LEU A 30 3.03 0.04 -5.49
CA LEU A 30 3.91 0.97 -4.81
C LEU A 30 3.41 2.38 -5.09
N GLN A 31 3.13 3.12 -4.02
CA GLN A 31 2.67 4.50 -4.08
C GLN A 31 3.78 5.42 -3.62
N ARG A 32 3.99 6.51 -4.34
CA ARG A 32 4.92 7.57 -3.95
C ARG A 32 4.15 8.88 -3.88
N ASP A 33 4.12 9.47 -2.71
CA ASP A 33 3.47 10.75 -2.48
C ASP A 33 4.51 11.82 -2.17
N ALA A 34 4.42 12.96 -2.85
CA ALA A 34 5.24 14.12 -2.51
C ALA A 34 4.83 14.65 -1.13
N ALA A 35 5.75 15.32 -0.45
CA ALA A 35 5.44 16.00 0.81
C ALA A 35 4.22 16.92 0.63
N GLY A 36 3.25 16.82 1.51
CA GLY A 36 2.02 17.60 1.48
C GLY A 36 0.89 16.98 0.66
N LYS A 37 1.13 15.88 -0.05
CA LYS A 37 0.06 15.21 -0.79
C LYS A 37 -1.01 14.68 0.17
N VAL A 38 -2.25 15.01 -0.11
CA VAL A 38 -3.40 14.56 0.66
C VAL A 38 -4.28 13.66 -0.22
N HIS A 39 -4.57 12.47 0.30
CA HIS A 39 -5.64 11.63 -0.22
C HIS A 39 -6.83 11.84 0.70
N HIS A 40 -7.80 12.63 0.25
CA HIS A 40 -8.96 13.02 1.07
C HIS A 40 -9.82 11.84 1.48
N PHE A 41 -10.64 12.02 2.49
CA PHE A 41 -11.51 10.98 3.01
C PHE A 41 -12.25 10.24 1.91
N HIS A 42 -12.12 8.92 1.93
CA HIS A 42 -12.76 7.99 0.98
C HIS A 42 -12.84 6.61 1.59
N THR A 43 -13.49 5.70 0.89
CA THR A 43 -13.60 4.30 1.28
C THR A 43 -13.21 3.41 0.11
N HIS A 44 -12.86 2.16 0.43
CA HIS A 44 -12.61 1.13 -0.57
C HIS A 44 -13.49 -0.08 -0.31
N PRO A 45 -13.96 -0.78 -1.36
CA PRO A 45 -14.83 -1.95 -1.19
C PRO A 45 -14.09 -3.23 -0.80
N VAL A 46 -12.77 -3.18 -0.68
CA VAL A 46 -11.92 -4.33 -0.34
C VAL A 46 -11.04 -4.01 0.85
N ASP A 47 -10.59 -5.05 1.54
CA ASP A 47 -9.58 -4.89 2.58
C ASP A 47 -8.24 -4.51 1.95
N GLU A 48 -7.47 -3.69 2.64
CA GLU A 48 -6.13 -3.31 2.20
C GLU A 48 -5.12 -3.51 3.32
N ILE A 49 -3.89 -3.80 2.93
CA ILE A 49 -2.73 -3.76 3.81
C ILE A 49 -1.76 -2.76 3.23
N LEU A 50 -1.37 -1.77 4.03
CA LEU A 50 -0.37 -0.78 3.64
C LEU A 50 0.86 -0.95 4.51
N VAL A 51 2.04 -0.93 3.90
CA VAL A 51 3.32 -0.95 4.63
C VAL A 51 4.10 0.29 4.24
N ILE A 52 4.48 1.10 5.23
CA ILE A 52 5.26 2.29 5.00
C ILE A 52 6.71 1.89 4.77
N ILE A 53 7.27 2.31 3.63
CA ILE A 53 8.65 2.00 3.23
C ILE A 53 9.57 3.18 3.51
N LYS A 54 9.10 4.40 3.24
CA LYS A 54 9.89 5.63 3.40
C LYS A 54 8.99 6.78 3.80
N GLY A 55 9.53 7.72 4.58
CA GLY A 55 8.84 8.95 4.94
C GLY A 55 7.87 8.78 6.10
N ALA A 56 6.80 9.56 6.08
CA ALA A 56 5.77 9.50 7.12
C ALA A 56 4.42 9.90 6.56
N LEU A 57 3.38 9.18 6.96
CA LEU A 57 1.99 9.50 6.65
C LEU A 57 1.24 9.82 7.94
N LYS A 58 0.53 10.94 7.94
CA LYS A 58 -0.52 11.16 8.92
C LYS A 58 -1.77 10.43 8.41
N PHE A 59 -2.15 9.37 9.07
CA PHE A 59 -3.27 8.53 8.67
C PHE A 59 -4.44 8.74 9.63
N GLU A 60 -5.59 9.14 9.08
CA GLU A 60 -6.81 9.39 9.82
C GLU A 60 -7.90 8.43 9.36
N TRP A 61 -8.65 7.89 10.31
CA TRP A 61 -9.82 7.05 10.05
C TRP A 61 -10.89 7.37 11.08
N ASP A 62 -12.10 6.85 10.92
CA ASP A 62 -13.20 7.17 11.82
C ASP A 62 -12.93 6.75 13.28
N GLY A 63 -11.97 5.86 13.50
CA GLY A 63 -11.57 5.42 14.85
C GLY A 63 -10.41 6.18 15.45
N GLY A 64 -9.75 7.09 14.70
CA GLY A 64 -8.61 7.82 15.24
C GLY A 64 -7.65 8.37 14.21
N GLU A 65 -6.45 8.68 14.66
CA GLU A 65 -5.39 9.29 13.87
C GLU A 65 -4.04 8.79 14.35
N ARG A 66 -3.12 8.57 13.43
CA ARG A 66 -1.75 8.18 13.78
C ARG A 66 -0.77 8.64 12.71
N ILE A 67 0.43 9.01 13.14
CA ILE A 67 1.56 9.21 12.23
C ILE A 67 2.24 7.86 12.04
N CYS A 68 2.21 7.36 10.80
CA CYS A 68 2.81 6.08 10.44
C CYS A 68 4.18 6.31 9.82
N ARG A 69 5.15 5.49 10.21
CA ARG A 69 6.56 5.59 9.83
C ARG A 69 7.04 4.30 9.17
N PRO A 70 8.23 4.31 8.55
CA PRO A 70 8.75 3.09 7.90
C PRO A 70 8.70 1.88 8.83
N GLY A 71 8.19 0.78 8.28
CA GLY A 71 7.95 -0.46 9.01
C GLY A 71 6.56 -0.59 9.60
N ASP A 72 5.82 0.50 9.73
CA ASP A 72 4.44 0.43 10.21
C ASP A 72 3.54 -0.21 9.16
N THR A 73 2.62 -1.03 9.61
CA THR A 73 1.63 -1.70 8.77
C THR A 73 0.24 -1.20 9.14
N ILE A 74 -0.53 -0.78 8.15
CA ILE A 74 -1.92 -0.38 8.33
C ILE A 74 -2.80 -1.51 7.81
N LEU A 75 -3.63 -2.08 8.68
CA LEU A 75 -4.65 -3.03 8.31
C LEU A 75 -5.96 -2.27 8.14
N LEU A 76 -6.43 -2.15 6.93
CA LEU A 76 -7.57 -1.29 6.59
C LEU A 76 -8.74 -2.13 6.09
N PRO A 77 -9.73 -2.41 6.96
CA PRO A 77 -10.91 -3.16 6.54
C PRO A 77 -11.70 -2.42 5.47
N ALA A 78 -12.34 -3.18 4.58
CA ALA A 78 -13.24 -2.64 3.58
C ALA A 78 -14.27 -1.70 4.21
N GLY A 79 -14.57 -0.61 3.53
CA GLY A 79 -15.56 0.37 3.99
C GLY A 79 -15.08 1.34 5.07
N THR A 80 -13.85 1.22 5.54
CA THR A 80 -13.31 2.18 6.51
C THR A 80 -13.06 3.52 5.84
N ARG A 81 -13.72 4.56 6.33
CA ARG A 81 -13.51 5.93 5.86
C ARG A 81 -12.18 6.45 6.41
N HIS A 82 -11.31 6.88 5.51
CA HIS A 82 -9.94 7.29 5.90
C HIS A 82 -9.39 8.35 4.95
N GLN A 83 -8.39 9.08 5.44
CA GLN A 83 -7.56 9.97 4.63
C GLN A 83 -6.12 9.90 5.08
N SER A 84 -5.22 10.36 4.21
CA SER A 84 -3.80 10.44 4.53
C SER A 84 -3.18 11.72 4.03
N GLU A 85 -2.14 12.16 4.74
CA GLU A 85 -1.31 13.28 4.33
C GLU A 85 0.16 12.88 4.46
N ALA A 86 0.92 13.05 3.38
CA ALA A 86 2.36 12.81 3.41
C ALA A 86 3.05 13.98 4.12
N LEU A 87 3.63 13.71 5.29
CA LEU A 87 4.36 14.72 6.07
C LEU A 87 5.76 14.96 5.52
N ALA A 88 6.28 14.02 4.74
CA ALA A 88 7.50 14.08 3.95
C ALA A 88 7.22 13.25 2.71
N GLU A 89 8.13 13.26 1.72
CA GLU A 89 7.99 12.31 0.61
C GLU A 89 7.85 10.91 1.19
N ALA A 90 6.76 10.23 0.85
CA ALA A 90 6.43 8.93 1.40
C ALA A 90 6.32 7.88 0.29
N ILE A 91 6.84 6.69 0.56
CA ILE A 91 6.68 5.53 -0.31
C ILE A 91 6.08 4.42 0.55
N TYR A 92 5.03 3.80 0.04
CA TYR A 92 4.37 2.70 0.74
C TYR A 92 3.84 1.67 -0.24
N ALA A 93 3.79 0.43 0.23
CA ALA A 93 3.25 -0.69 -0.52
C ALA A 93 1.80 -0.90 -0.14
N ILE A 94 0.95 -1.17 -1.13
CA ILE A 94 -0.47 -1.42 -0.94
C ILE A 94 -0.81 -2.78 -1.53
N ALA A 95 -1.33 -3.69 -0.70
CA ALA A 95 -1.91 -4.94 -1.14
C ALA A 95 -3.42 -4.85 -0.96
N MET A 96 -4.16 -4.95 -2.07
CA MET A 96 -5.61 -5.06 -2.02
C MET A 96 -5.97 -6.54 -1.91
N LEU A 97 -6.73 -6.88 -0.88
CA LEU A 97 -7.15 -8.24 -0.66
C LEU A 97 -8.53 -8.43 -1.26
N PRO A 98 -8.74 -9.49 -2.06
CA PRO A 98 -10.08 -9.76 -2.54
C PRO A 98 -11.01 -9.99 -1.35
N PRO A 99 -12.32 -9.74 -1.50
CA PRO A 99 -13.28 -10.07 -0.45
C PRO A 99 -13.09 -11.51 0.00
N ALA A 100 -13.13 -11.75 1.32
CA ALA A 100 -13.05 -13.10 1.84
C ALA A 100 -14.13 -13.95 1.19
N ALA A 101 -13.77 -15.14 0.73
CA ALA A 101 -14.74 -16.04 0.16
C ALA A 101 -15.79 -16.38 1.21
N ASN A 102 -17.07 -16.26 0.83
CA ASN A 102 -18.17 -16.68 1.69
C ASN A 102 -18.08 -18.19 1.85
N PRO A 103 -17.97 -18.73 3.08
CA PRO A 103 -17.92 -20.17 3.28
C PRO A 103 -19.08 -20.92 2.61
N ALA A 104 -20.24 -20.31 2.51
CA ALA A 104 -21.40 -20.90 1.84
C ALA A 104 -21.29 -20.93 0.32
N SER A 105 -20.38 -20.17 -0.26
CA SER A 105 -20.17 -20.09 -1.72
C SER A 105 -18.97 -20.90 -2.19
N ASN A 106 -18.27 -21.50 -1.27
CA ASN A 106 -17.10 -22.34 -1.58
C ASN A 106 -17.49 -23.78 -1.77
#